data_9dd3afb3072c488d93f10c7d7b961d34
#
_entry.id   9dd3afb3072c488d93f10c7d7b961d34
#
_cell.length_a   1.000
_cell.length_b   1.000
_cell.length_c   1.000
_cell.angle_alpha   90.00
_cell.angle_beta   90.00
_cell.angle_gamma   90.00
#
_symmetry.space_group_name_H-M   'P 1'
#
loop_
_entity.id
_entity.type
_entity.pdbx_description
1 polymer ?
#
loop_
_entity_poly.entity_id
_entity_poly.type
_entity_poly.pdbx_seq_one_letter_code
_entity_poly.pdbx_strand_id
1 'polypeptide(L)'
;MNKVWYVAALLPLWAACGDPGSIKPDSETRAVLVEGSGTYSREISTQNHQAQAFFDQGLRLAWGFYFPESIASYQEAARLAPDHPMPFWGMAHAMGPNPNSRYAQMPDDPKGEGLKAINSALERIDRASPLEAKLIRALHVLYDQQTIPDQDERDQAYLAAMRSLNDEYPYDPDVTALYAASYMSIRRWDYWDSDGNPKDETLSVAEALEYNIARDLSHPGVLHLHIHLIEASLEPERALVSADALEATVPIGGHVVHMPAHIYVRVGQYGKAIDSNIRSQAVDLLFAERWGDYPLPNLGTYPLSHRMHAGHALDFIRYAATVQGNYKTANEAARRMTSRITDNAVAVRGGQKHVSAAWLVLKIFGKWDELLAITPAHQGTPYMDGIWSYALGSAHLAKGNMSAALQQAAKLNEIARAPNADEYRVGATPASAVLQLAAFGLEGEILTAQGDLSGAIEAFRSAVAIEDQNNYTEPPDWAQPMRHYLGAALLNDDQPGAAEAV
;
A
#
# COMPACT_ATOMS: atom_id res chain seq x y z
N MET A 1 13.08 -34.00 -52.56
CA MET A 1 14.44 -34.14 -51.95
C MET A 1 14.50 -33.11 -50.82
N ASN A 2 14.12 -33.52 -49.61
CA ASN A 2 14.07 -32.69 -48.44
C ASN A 2 15.41 -32.81 -47.68
N LYS A 3 16.10 -31.68 -47.52
CA LYS A 3 17.26 -31.62 -46.65
C LYS A 3 16.83 -31.18 -45.23
N VAL A 4 16.90 -32.11 -44.31
CA VAL A 4 16.73 -31.87 -42.86
C VAL A 4 18.09 -31.43 -42.31
N TRP A 5 18.14 -30.25 -41.68
CA TRP A 5 19.32 -29.77 -40.92
C TRP A 5 19.13 -30.14 -39.47
N TYR A 6 20.01 -31.00 -38.96
CA TYR A 6 20.14 -31.26 -37.54
C TYR A 6 21.00 -30.14 -36.93
N VAL A 7 20.44 -29.40 -36.02
CA VAL A 7 21.17 -28.51 -35.13
C VAL A 7 21.55 -29.31 -33.88
N ALA A 8 22.83 -29.59 -33.72
CA ALA A 8 23.39 -30.21 -32.54
C ALA A 8 23.45 -29.16 -31.42
N ALA A 9 22.63 -29.31 -30.39
CA ALA A 9 22.71 -28.53 -29.16
C ALA A 9 23.94 -29.02 -28.34
N LEU A 10 24.96 -28.20 -28.25
CA LEU A 10 26.03 -28.33 -27.27
C LEU A 10 25.52 -27.91 -25.91
N LEU A 11 25.23 -28.85 -25.03
CA LEU A 11 25.04 -28.65 -23.62
C LEU A 11 26.40 -28.36 -22.96
N PRO A 12 26.56 -27.25 -22.23
CA PRO A 12 27.74 -27.09 -21.39
C PRO A 12 27.65 -28.04 -20.19
N LEU A 13 28.67 -28.84 -19.96
CA LEU A 13 28.88 -29.54 -18.69
C LEU A 13 29.02 -28.51 -17.58
N TRP A 14 27.96 -28.37 -16.79
CA TRP A 14 28.07 -27.75 -15.48
C TRP A 14 28.77 -28.77 -14.54
N ALA A 15 29.99 -28.43 -14.14
CA ALA A 15 30.66 -29.11 -13.05
C ALA A 15 29.78 -28.98 -11.79
N ALA A 16 29.56 -30.10 -11.13
CA ALA A 16 28.87 -30.17 -9.85
C ALA A 16 29.66 -29.35 -8.82
N CYS A 17 29.25 -28.10 -8.63
CA CYS A 17 29.49 -27.41 -7.36
C CYS A 17 28.50 -28.02 -6.36
N GLY A 18 29.05 -28.59 -5.29
CA GLY A 18 28.28 -29.19 -4.21
C GLY A 18 27.21 -28.20 -3.72
N ASP A 19 26.08 -28.77 -3.38
CA ASP A 19 24.98 -28.16 -2.67
C ASP A 19 25.55 -27.29 -1.54
N PRO A 20 25.34 -25.96 -1.51
CA PRO A 20 25.68 -25.20 -0.33
C PRO A 20 24.71 -25.66 0.76
N GLY A 21 25.16 -26.65 1.55
CA GLY A 21 24.40 -27.16 2.68
C GLY A 21 23.81 -25.97 3.43
N SER A 22 22.51 -26.01 3.66
CA SER A 22 21.79 -25.04 4.49
C SER A 22 22.58 -24.89 5.79
N ILE A 23 23.30 -23.76 5.91
CA ILE A 23 23.99 -23.40 7.16
C ILE A 23 22.84 -23.18 8.15
N LYS A 24 22.62 -24.17 9.03
CA LYS A 24 21.70 -23.96 10.15
C LYS A 24 22.25 -22.77 10.93
N PRO A 25 21.45 -21.74 11.18
CA PRO A 25 21.91 -20.60 11.95
C PRO A 25 22.49 -21.09 13.27
N ASP A 26 23.64 -20.55 13.66
CA ASP A 26 24.09 -20.64 15.03
C ASP A 26 22.97 -20.11 15.92
N SER A 27 22.74 -20.73 17.09
CA SER A 27 21.64 -20.36 18.00
C SER A 27 21.65 -18.88 18.42
N GLU A 28 22.72 -18.16 18.17
CA GLU A 28 22.90 -16.74 18.46
C GLU A 28 22.66 -15.81 17.26
N THR A 29 22.75 -16.30 16.02
CA THR A 29 22.57 -15.47 14.82
C THR A 29 21.11 -15.06 14.65
N ARG A 30 20.87 -13.77 14.44
CA ARG A 30 19.52 -13.16 14.40
C ARG A 30 18.98 -12.93 12.98
N ALA A 31 19.86 -12.77 12.01
CA ALA A 31 19.51 -12.46 10.62
C ALA A 31 20.52 -13.04 9.63
N VAL A 32 20.11 -13.11 8.37
CA VAL A 32 20.96 -13.41 7.21
C VAL A 32 21.08 -12.16 6.34
N LEU A 33 22.21 -11.98 5.65
CA LEU A 33 22.32 -10.96 4.61
C LEU A 33 21.62 -11.48 3.34
N VAL A 34 20.50 -10.82 3.00
CA VAL A 34 19.67 -11.20 1.85
C VAL A 34 20.22 -10.57 0.58
N GLU A 35 20.62 -11.41 -0.38
CA GLU A 35 21.02 -10.95 -1.70
C GLU A 35 19.87 -10.21 -2.39
N GLY A 36 20.16 -9.05 -2.98
CA GLY A 36 19.15 -8.18 -3.60
C GLY A 36 18.42 -7.25 -2.65
N SER A 37 18.86 -7.17 -1.38
CA SER A 37 18.32 -6.16 -0.44
C SER A 37 18.76 -4.72 -0.77
N GLY A 38 19.43 -4.49 -1.90
CA GLY A 38 19.89 -3.19 -2.37
C GLY A 38 21.33 -2.87 -2.00
N THR A 39 21.77 -1.68 -2.41
CA THR A 39 23.17 -1.22 -2.25
C THR A 39 23.29 0.06 -1.44
N TYR A 40 22.19 0.71 -1.07
CA TYR A 40 22.23 1.91 -0.24
C TYR A 40 22.93 1.59 1.10
N SER A 41 23.83 2.44 1.51
CA SER A 41 24.61 2.31 2.75
C SER A 41 24.66 3.66 3.46
N ARG A 42 24.44 3.63 4.77
CA ARG A 42 24.75 4.72 5.67
C ARG A 42 25.92 4.32 6.54
N GLU A 43 27.07 4.91 6.29
CA GLU A 43 28.25 4.66 7.11
C GLU A 43 27.96 5.04 8.58
N ILE A 44 28.21 4.09 9.47
CA ILE A 44 28.19 4.29 10.92
C ILE A 44 29.63 4.16 11.47
N SER A 45 29.89 4.76 12.63
CA SER A 45 31.26 4.84 13.18
C SER A 45 31.77 3.51 13.76
N THR A 46 31.54 2.39 13.03
CA THR A 46 32.01 1.03 13.41
C THR A 46 33.21 0.58 12.58
N GLN A 47 34.11 -0.21 13.19
CA GLN A 47 35.18 -0.89 12.48
C GLN A 47 34.79 -2.32 12.05
N ASN A 48 33.62 -2.79 12.43
CA ASN A 48 33.14 -4.13 12.09
C ASN A 48 32.31 -4.08 10.78
N HIS A 49 32.90 -4.52 9.68
CA HIS A 49 32.25 -4.52 8.37
C HIS A 49 30.98 -5.38 8.30
N GLN A 50 30.89 -6.47 9.07
CA GLN A 50 29.68 -7.28 9.13
C GLN A 50 28.58 -6.55 9.89
N ALA A 51 28.90 -5.86 11.00
CA ALA A 51 27.94 -5.03 11.71
C ALA A 51 27.41 -3.90 10.79
N GLN A 52 28.28 -3.26 10.01
CA GLN A 52 27.90 -2.28 9.01
C GLN A 52 26.94 -2.89 7.97
N ALA A 53 27.25 -4.06 7.42
CA ALA A 53 26.42 -4.70 6.41
C ALA A 53 25.02 -5.04 6.93
N PHE A 54 24.89 -5.54 8.16
CA PHE A 54 23.60 -5.81 8.79
C PHE A 54 22.86 -4.53 9.15
N PHE A 55 23.56 -3.47 9.57
CA PHE A 55 22.96 -2.17 9.79
C PHE A 55 22.35 -1.60 8.48
N ASP A 56 23.10 -1.64 7.40
CA ASP A 56 22.65 -1.17 6.09
C ASP A 56 21.45 -1.98 5.57
N GLN A 57 21.47 -3.30 5.74
CA GLN A 57 20.30 -4.12 5.41
C GLN A 57 19.09 -3.73 6.28
N GLY A 58 19.28 -3.57 7.59
CA GLY A 58 18.24 -3.13 8.50
C GLY A 58 17.61 -1.82 8.04
N LEU A 59 18.45 -0.86 7.64
CA LEU A 59 17.99 0.46 7.17
C LEU A 59 17.17 0.36 5.86
N ARG A 60 17.68 -0.37 4.86
CA ARG A 60 16.98 -0.58 3.59
C ARG A 60 15.64 -1.28 3.80
N LEU A 61 15.60 -2.30 4.66
CA LEU A 61 14.38 -3.02 4.99
C LEU A 61 13.38 -2.15 5.78
N ALA A 62 13.86 -1.27 6.68
CA ALA A 62 12.99 -0.31 7.36
C ALA A 62 12.31 0.64 6.36
N TRP A 63 13.05 1.18 5.40
CA TRP A 63 12.51 2.02 4.33
C TRP A 63 11.60 1.25 3.37
N GLY A 64 11.74 -0.06 3.27
CA GLY A 64 10.83 -0.96 2.54
C GLY A 64 9.62 -1.44 3.36
N PHE A 65 9.49 -1.02 4.61
CA PHE A 65 8.46 -1.45 5.59
C PHE A 65 8.53 -2.95 5.97
N TYR A 66 9.70 -3.57 5.82
CA TYR A 66 10.01 -4.91 6.32
C TYR A 66 10.53 -4.83 7.77
N PHE A 67 9.68 -4.34 8.67
CA PHE A 67 10.09 -4.00 10.03
C PHE A 67 10.60 -5.19 10.85
N PRO A 68 9.97 -6.38 10.85
CA PRO A 68 10.50 -7.53 11.59
C PRO A 68 11.90 -7.92 11.14
N GLU A 69 12.13 -7.99 9.82
CA GLU A 69 13.42 -8.35 9.22
C GLU A 69 14.47 -7.24 9.41
N SER A 70 14.02 -5.98 9.39
CA SER A 70 14.86 -4.83 9.72
C SER A 70 15.36 -4.90 11.15
N ILE A 71 14.48 -5.15 12.13
CA ILE A 71 14.85 -5.28 13.55
C ILE A 71 15.79 -6.46 13.76
N ALA A 72 15.50 -7.62 13.14
CA ALA A 72 16.40 -8.79 13.23
C ALA A 72 17.80 -8.45 12.68
N SER A 73 17.88 -7.70 11.58
CA SER A 73 19.15 -7.23 11.02
C SER A 73 19.89 -6.29 11.96
N TYR A 74 19.19 -5.35 12.60
CA TYR A 74 19.79 -4.47 13.61
C TYR A 74 20.21 -5.24 14.87
N GLN A 75 19.45 -6.25 15.29
CA GLN A 75 19.84 -7.12 16.40
C GLN A 75 21.14 -7.87 16.08
N GLU A 76 21.31 -8.33 14.85
CA GLU A 76 22.57 -8.97 14.43
C GLU A 76 23.72 -7.96 14.37
N ALA A 77 23.48 -6.74 13.88
CA ALA A 77 24.47 -5.66 13.92
C ALA A 77 24.89 -5.31 15.35
N ALA A 78 23.93 -5.26 16.30
CA ALA A 78 24.21 -5.03 17.72
C ALA A 78 25.00 -6.18 18.37
N ARG A 79 24.72 -7.44 17.98
CA ARG A 79 25.48 -8.60 18.44
C ARG A 79 26.95 -8.52 18.01
N LEU A 80 27.19 -8.05 16.77
CA LEU A 80 28.52 -7.93 16.18
C LEU A 80 29.28 -6.67 16.64
N ALA A 81 28.57 -5.61 17.04
CA ALA A 81 29.12 -4.36 17.54
C ALA A 81 28.34 -3.87 18.77
N PRO A 82 28.41 -4.56 19.93
CA PRO A 82 27.55 -4.31 21.10
C PRO A 82 27.79 -2.95 21.75
N ASP A 83 28.95 -2.35 21.53
CA ASP A 83 29.30 -1.03 22.07
C ASP A 83 28.88 0.13 21.15
N HIS A 84 28.38 -0.16 19.94
CA HIS A 84 28.00 0.87 18.98
C HIS A 84 26.51 1.27 19.15
N PRO A 85 26.18 2.58 19.22
CA PRO A 85 24.80 3.04 19.49
C PRO A 85 23.84 2.83 18.32
N MET A 86 24.29 2.93 17.06
CA MET A 86 23.40 3.00 15.91
C MET A 86 22.55 1.76 15.63
N PRO A 87 23.00 0.51 15.86
CA PRO A 87 22.12 -0.66 15.76
C PRO A 87 20.93 -0.58 16.73
N PHE A 88 21.11 -0.06 17.93
CA PHE A 88 20.02 0.14 18.90
C PHE A 88 19.08 1.27 18.49
N TRP A 89 19.62 2.36 17.95
CA TRP A 89 18.81 3.41 17.32
C TRP A 89 17.97 2.85 16.17
N GLY A 90 18.56 2.02 15.30
CA GLY A 90 17.86 1.37 14.18
C GLY A 90 16.70 0.49 14.65
N MET A 91 16.89 -0.31 15.72
CA MET A 91 15.80 -1.09 16.32
C MET A 91 14.67 -0.17 16.81
N ALA A 92 14.99 0.90 17.53
CA ALA A 92 13.99 1.85 18.02
C ALA A 92 13.26 2.55 16.87
N HIS A 93 13.97 2.94 15.80
CA HIS A 93 13.36 3.51 14.61
C HIS A 93 12.37 2.54 13.95
N ALA A 94 12.77 1.29 13.73
CA ALA A 94 11.92 0.29 13.08
C ALA A 94 10.73 -0.16 13.95
N MET A 95 10.79 0.01 15.27
CA MET A 95 9.68 -0.23 16.21
C MET A 95 8.76 0.98 16.35
N GLY A 96 9.15 2.14 15.84
CA GLY A 96 8.41 3.39 15.94
C GLY A 96 7.21 3.50 14.98
N PRO A 97 6.48 4.62 15.08
CA PRO A 97 5.41 4.91 14.15
C PRO A 97 5.97 5.13 12.74
N ASN A 98 5.16 4.76 11.77
CA ASN A 98 5.44 4.96 10.35
C ASN A 98 4.15 5.40 9.64
N PRO A 99 4.20 5.87 8.39
CA PRO A 99 3.01 6.33 7.68
C PRO A 99 1.88 5.32 7.59
N ASN A 100 2.16 4.02 7.62
CA ASN A 100 1.17 2.95 7.53
C ASN A 100 0.66 2.46 8.89
N SER A 101 1.35 2.72 10.00
CA SER A 101 0.93 2.27 11.31
C SER A 101 1.37 3.20 12.44
N ARG A 102 0.61 3.16 13.54
CA ARG A 102 0.92 3.86 14.79
C ARG A 102 0.97 2.88 15.95
N TYR A 103 1.61 3.25 17.04
CA TYR A 103 1.70 2.45 18.26
C TYR A 103 0.36 1.88 18.73
N ALA A 104 -0.70 2.71 18.73
CA ALA A 104 -2.02 2.31 19.22
C ALA A 104 -2.69 1.17 18.41
N GLN A 105 -2.16 0.84 17.24
CA GLN A 105 -2.68 -0.21 16.37
C GLN A 105 -1.87 -1.52 16.46
N MET A 106 -0.82 -1.52 17.27
CA MET A 106 0.06 -2.67 17.43
C MET A 106 -0.43 -3.53 18.62
N PRO A 107 -0.69 -4.84 18.42
CA PRO A 107 -1.14 -5.74 19.49
C PRO A 107 -0.10 -5.92 20.61
N ASP A 108 1.19 -6.00 20.26
CA ASP A 108 2.29 -6.08 21.22
C ASP A 108 2.74 -4.67 21.64
N ASP A 109 3.50 -4.55 22.70
CA ASP A 109 4.00 -3.24 23.17
C ASP A 109 5.34 -2.83 22.54
N PRO A 110 5.34 -2.29 21.31
CA PRO A 110 6.57 -1.82 20.68
C PRO A 110 7.11 -0.55 21.34
N LYS A 111 6.29 0.22 22.08
CA LYS A 111 6.72 1.40 22.83
C LYS A 111 7.74 1.04 23.90
N GLY A 112 7.45 0.00 24.69
CA GLY A 112 8.35 -0.49 25.73
C GLY A 112 9.65 -1.04 25.17
N GLU A 113 9.59 -1.82 24.11
CA GLU A 113 10.76 -2.36 23.42
C GLU A 113 11.54 -1.27 22.67
N GLY A 114 10.84 -0.33 22.02
CA GLY A 114 11.47 0.82 21.38
C GLY A 114 12.18 1.74 22.38
N LEU A 115 11.58 1.97 23.55
CA LEU A 115 12.20 2.73 24.64
C LEU A 115 13.46 2.04 25.16
N LYS A 116 13.43 0.72 25.37
CA LYS A 116 14.63 -0.05 25.76
C LYS A 116 15.75 0.09 24.72
N ALA A 117 15.40 -0.02 23.44
CA ALA A 117 16.37 0.10 22.36
C ALA A 117 16.99 1.49 22.31
N ILE A 118 16.19 2.58 22.37
CA ILE A 118 16.74 3.93 22.30
C ILE A 118 17.53 4.29 23.56
N ASN A 119 17.16 3.79 24.74
CA ASN A 119 17.95 3.95 25.96
C ASN A 119 19.30 3.25 25.84
N SER A 120 19.33 2.05 25.24
CA SER A 120 20.59 1.35 24.97
C SER A 120 21.49 2.14 24.00
N ALA A 121 20.91 2.86 23.03
CA ALA A 121 21.67 3.79 22.18
C ALA A 121 22.22 4.98 22.98
N LEU A 122 21.40 5.57 23.87
CA LEU A 122 21.83 6.69 24.73
C LEU A 122 22.97 6.31 25.68
N GLU A 123 22.94 5.12 26.27
CA GLU A 123 24.02 4.61 27.12
C GLU A 123 25.39 4.52 26.40
N ARG A 124 25.36 4.47 25.06
CA ARG A 124 26.53 4.35 24.19
C ARG A 124 26.82 5.61 23.37
N ILE A 125 26.16 6.72 23.69
CA ILE A 125 26.17 7.93 22.86
C ILE A 125 27.55 8.55 22.68
N ASP A 126 28.47 8.31 23.63
CA ASP A 126 29.86 8.78 23.54
C ASP A 126 30.67 8.10 22.42
N ARG A 127 30.13 7.02 21.85
CA ARG A 127 30.70 6.34 20.67
C ARG A 127 30.09 6.82 19.34
N ALA A 128 29.05 7.66 19.41
CA ALA A 128 28.37 8.20 18.26
C ALA A 128 29.16 9.36 17.63
N SER A 129 29.08 9.50 16.32
CA SER A 129 29.45 10.74 15.63
C SER A 129 28.47 11.88 16.03
N PRO A 130 28.83 13.16 15.76
CA PRO A 130 27.95 14.27 16.10
C PRO A 130 26.52 14.16 15.55
N LEU A 131 26.38 13.70 14.27
CA LEU A 131 25.07 13.53 13.65
C LEU A 131 24.32 12.32 14.24
N GLU A 132 25.01 11.19 14.43
CA GLU A 132 24.42 10.01 15.07
C GLU A 132 23.87 10.36 16.47
N ALA A 133 24.63 11.12 17.26
CA ALA A 133 24.19 11.57 18.59
C ALA A 133 22.92 12.46 18.52
N LYS A 134 22.81 13.31 17.49
CA LYS A 134 21.61 14.13 17.27
C LYS A 134 20.40 13.27 16.89
N LEU A 135 20.58 12.31 15.99
CA LEU A 135 19.52 11.36 15.58
C LEU A 135 19.03 10.53 16.77
N ILE A 136 19.94 10.05 17.62
CA ILE A 136 19.61 9.30 18.84
C ILE A 136 18.75 10.15 19.78
N ARG A 137 19.16 11.39 20.05
CA ARG A 137 18.41 12.31 20.93
C ARG A 137 17.05 12.69 20.35
N ALA A 138 16.97 12.94 19.04
CA ALA A 138 15.71 13.24 18.37
C ALA A 138 14.74 12.07 18.52
N LEU A 139 15.17 10.84 18.21
CA LEU A 139 14.31 9.67 18.30
C LEU A 139 13.90 9.36 19.77
N HIS A 140 14.76 9.64 20.75
CA HIS A 140 14.43 9.44 22.16
C HIS A 140 13.19 10.26 22.58
N VAL A 141 13.02 11.49 22.05
CA VAL A 141 11.85 12.34 22.37
C VAL A 141 10.53 11.61 22.07
N LEU A 142 10.49 10.82 21.01
CA LEU A 142 9.31 10.05 20.62
C LEU A 142 8.90 9.00 21.68
N TYR A 143 9.84 8.50 22.46
CA TYR A 143 9.66 7.46 23.48
C TYR A 143 9.62 7.97 24.93
N ASP A 144 9.98 9.23 25.16
CA ASP A 144 10.10 9.80 26.53
C ASP A 144 8.72 10.15 27.12
N GLN A 145 8.00 9.11 27.54
CA GLN A 145 6.71 9.26 28.21
C GLN A 145 6.81 9.87 29.61
N GLN A 146 8.00 9.90 30.21
CA GLN A 146 8.20 10.50 31.55
C GLN A 146 8.21 12.01 31.47
N THR A 147 8.89 12.57 30.47
CA THR A 147 9.00 14.03 30.31
C THR A 147 7.79 14.58 29.53
N ILE A 148 7.31 13.86 28.53
CA ILE A 148 6.16 14.25 27.70
C ILE A 148 5.14 13.09 27.72
N PRO A 149 4.18 13.08 28.64
CA PRO A 149 3.22 11.99 28.80
C PRO A 149 2.28 11.81 27.59
N ASP A 150 1.87 12.91 26.96
CA ASP A 150 0.98 12.88 25.79
C ASP A 150 1.70 12.43 24.54
N GLN A 151 1.09 11.52 23.77
CA GLN A 151 1.70 10.97 22.55
C GLN A 151 1.73 11.98 21.41
N ASP A 152 0.65 12.73 21.21
CA ASP A 152 0.58 13.70 20.13
C ASP A 152 1.61 14.82 20.35
N GLU A 153 1.85 15.20 21.60
CA GLU A 153 2.92 16.14 21.96
C GLU A 153 4.31 15.56 21.66
N ARG A 154 4.56 14.27 21.92
CA ARG A 154 5.83 13.61 21.56
C ARG A 154 6.03 13.52 20.05
N ASP A 155 4.97 13.17 19.32
CA ASP A 155 5.00 13.12 17.86
C ASP A 155 5.35 14.50 17.27
N GLN A 156 4.74 15.57 17.79
CA GLN A 156 5.04 16.96 17.38
C GLN A 156 6.46 17.39 17.75
N ALA A 157 6.92 17.02 18.94
CA ALA A 157 8.29 17.34 19.39
C ALA A 157 9.34 16.60 18.53
N TYR A 158 9.07 15.35 18.15
CA TYR A 158 9.93 14.59 17.23
C TYR A 158 9.94 15.21 15.83
N LEU A 159 8.79 15.59 15.29
CA LEU A 159 8.70 16.31 14.01
C LEU A 159 9.52 17.59 14.03
N ALA A 160 9.38 18.40 15.10
CA ALA A 160 10.14 19.64 15.26
C ALA A 160 11.67 19.38 15.32
N ALA A 161 12.10 18.33 16.02
CA ALA A 161 13.50 17.93 16.07
C ALA A 161 14.01 17.48 14.69
N MET A 162 13.25 16.69 13.95
CA MET A 162 13.65 16.22 12.62
C MET A 162 13.65 17.35 11.59
N ARG A 163 12.72 18.32 11.68
CA ARG A 163 12.74 19.53 10.84
C ARG A 163 14.02 20.31 11.08
N SER A 164 14.37 20.57 12.34
CA SER A 164 15.61 21.29 12.68
C SER A 164 16.86 20.56 12.18
N LEU A 165 16.86 19.22 12.22
CA LEU A 165 17.96 18.42 11.66
C LEU A 165 17.99 18.53 10.14
N ASN A 166 16.86 18.52 9.46
CA ASN A 166 16.81 18.68 8.01
C ASN A 166 17.29 20.08 7.58
N ASP A 167 16.98 21.12 8.35
CA ASP A 167 17.50 22.47 8.09
C ASP A 167 19.02 22.53 8.26
N GLU A 168 19.58 21.79 9.21
CA GLU A 168 21.04 21.74 9.46
C GLU A 168 21.76 20.82 8.44
N TYR A 169 21.12 19.71 8.03
CA TYR A 169 21.67 18.69 7.13
C TYR A 169 20.78 18.42 5.90
N PRO A 170 20.46 19.45 5.08
CA PRO A 170 19.51 19.32 3.99
C PRO A 170 19.95 18.38 2.86
N TYR A 171 21.21 17.98 2.88
CA TYR A 171 21.84 17.08 1.90
C TYR A 171 21.98 15.64 2.39
N ASP A 172 21.58 15.35 3.61
CA ASP A 172 21.58 14.00 4.16
C ASP A 172 20.21 13.34 3.85
N PRO A 173 20.16 12.35 2.96
CA PRO A 173 18.88 11.79 2.52
C PRO A 173 18.15 11.01 3.62
N ASP A 174 18.88 10.41 4.60
CA ASP A 174 18.24 9.77 5.74
C ASP A 174 17.59 10.79 6.68
N VAL A 175 18.23 11.94 6.91
CA VAL A 175 17.64 13.03 7.70
C VAL A 175 16.37 13.53 7.04
N THR A 176 16.39 13.73 5.71
CA THR A 176 15.22 14.16 4.96
C THR A 176 14.10 13.09 4.99
N ALA A 177 14.45 11.81 4.82
CA ALA A 177 13.47 10.73 4.89
C ALA A 177 12.85 10.61 6.30
N LEU A 178 13.64 10.78 7.36
CA LEU A 178 13.16 10.79 8.74
C LEU A 178 12.24 12.00 9.03
N TYR A 179 12.57 13.18 8.51
CA TYR A 179 11.70 14.36 8.58
C TYR A 179 10.37 14.09 7.87
N ALA A 180 10.40 13.59 6.65
CA ALA A 180 9.20 13.23 5.90
C ALA A 180 8.37 12.18 6.65
N ALA A 181 9.00 11.09 7.11
CA ALA A 181 8.31 10.03 7.86
C ALA A 181 7.67 10.54 9.15
N SER A 182 8.33 11.45 9.89
CA SER A 182 7.79 12.04 11.12
C SER A 182 6.52 12.86 10.85
N TYR A 183 6.51 13.70 9.83
CA TYR A 183 5.34 14.45 9.38
C TYR A 183 4.21 13.51 8.93
N MET A 184 4.54 12.57 8.04
CA MET A 184 3.57 11.65 7.45
C MET A 184 2.94 10.71 8.49
N SER A 185 3.66 10.35 9.55
CA SER A 185 3.13 9.52 10.65
C SER A 185 2.07 10.27 11.47
N ILE A 186 2.16 11.58 11.60
CA ILE A 186 1.17 12.42 12.27
C ILE A 186 -0.07 12.59 11.39
N ARG A 187 0.11 12.89 10.11
CA ARG A 187 -0.97 13.22 9.18
C ARG A 187 -1.62 12.03 8.51
N ARG A 188 -0.94 10.92 8.36
CA ARG A 188 -1.44 9.64 7.83
C ARG A 188 -2.48 9.77 6.72
N TRP A 189 -2.05 9.92 5.49
CA TRP A 189 -2.87 10.04 4.26
C TRP A 189 -3.67 11.36 4.15
N ASP A 190 -3.67 12.21 5.17
CA ASP A 190 -4.38 13.49 5.18
C ASP A 190 -3.45 14.66 4.80
N TYR A 191 -2.70 14.50 3.69
CA TYR A 191 -1.71 15.47 3.21
C TYR A 191 -2.32 16.54 2.30
N TRP A 192 -3.40 16.19 1.60
CA TRP A 192 -4.07 17.04 0.62
C TRP A 192 -5.56 17.12 0.96
N ASP A 193 -6.21 18.26 0.68
CA ASP A 193 -7.65 18.36 0.77
C ASP A 193 -8.33 17.85 -0.52
N SER A 194 -9.67 17.85 -0.54
CA SER A 194 -10.45 17.41 -1.70
C SER A 194 -10.24 18.27 -2.96
N ASP A 195 -9.79 19.51 -2.79
CA ASP A 195 -9.51 20.45 -3.89
C ASP A 195 -8.05 20.36 -4.35
N GLY A 196 -7.26 19.45 -3.74
CA GLY A 196 -5.85 19.24 -4.04
C GLY A 196 -4.90 20.25 -3.41
N ASN A 197 -5.39 21.07 -2.45
CA ASN A 197 -4.52 21.97 -1.73
C ASN A 197 -3.70 21.20 -0.68
N PRO A 198 -2.42 21.54 -0.54
CA PRO A 198 -1.56 20.93 0.47
C PRO A 198 -1.94 21.38 1.88
N LYS A 199 -1.95 20.46 2.82
CA LYS A 199 -2.16 20.75 4.24
C LYS A 199 -0.83 20.97 4.95
N ASP A 200 -0.80 21.90 5.88
CA ASP A 200 0.33 22.18 6.77
C ASP A 200 1.69 22.19 6.07
N GLU A 201 2.59 21.26 6.42
CA GLU A 201 3.96 21.19 5.91
C GLU A 201 4.12 20.32 4.66
N THR A 202 3.02 19.83 4.06
CA THR A 202 3.08 18.91 2.89
C THR A 202 4.00 19.43 1.78
N LEU A 203 3.92 20.72 1.43
CA LEU A 203 4.80 21.29 0.39
C LEU A 203 6.26 21.31 0.83
N SER A 204 6.55 21.74 2.04
CA SER A 204 7.94 21.80 2.54
C SER A 204 8.58 20.42 2.58
N VAL A 205 7.79 19.39 2.97
CA VAL A 205 8.25 18.00 2.97
C VAL A 205 8.46 17.49 1.54
N ALA A 206 7.54 17.80 0.61
CA ALA A 206 7.69 17.45 -0.80
C ALA A 206 8.95 18.07 -1.41
N GLU A 207 9.16 19.38 -1.19
CA GLU A 207 10.35 20.10 -1.68
C GLU A 207 11.65 19.52 -1.12
N ALA A 208 11.69 19.14 0.17
CA ALA A 208 12.87 18.52 0.77
C ALA A 208 13.18 17.16 0.14
N LEU A 209 12.15 16.32 -0.10
CA LEU A 209 12.30 15.04 -0.78
C LEU A 209 12.76 15.23 -2.22
N GLU A 210 12.10 16.09 -3.01
CA GLU A 210 12.42 16.39 -4.41
C GLU A 210 13.82 16.96 -4.57
N TYR A 211 14.27 17.78 -3.61
CA TYR A 211 15.64 18.31 -3.60
C TYR A 211 16.69 17.18 -3.52
N ASN A 212 16.46 16.17 -2.66
CA ASN A 212 17.36 15.03 -2.56
C ASN A 212 17.24 14.09 -3.78
N ILE A 213 16.01 13.87 -4.30
CA ILE A 213 15.74 13.10 -5.53
C ILE A 213 16.51 13.66 -6.74
N ALA A 214 16.51 14.97 -6.89
CA ALA A 214 17.25 15.64 -7.99
C ALA A 214 18.76 15.42 -7.94
N ARG A 215 19.31 15.01 -6.78
CA ARG A 215 20.74 14.77 -6.56
C ARG A 215 21.13 13.30 -6.66
N ASP A 216 20.27 12.42 -6.12
CA ASP A 216 20.54 10.98 -6.05
C ASP A 216 19.23 10.18 -5.99
N LEU A 217 19.13 9.19 -6.84
CA LEU A 217 17.98 8.27 -6.92
C LEU A 217 18.23 6.93 -6.21
N SER A 218 19.26 6.83 -5.38
CA SER A 218 19.64 5.57 -4.74
C SER A 218 19.00 5.34 -3.36
N HIS A 219 18.40 6.39 -2.75
CA HIS A 219 17.89 6.29 -1.38
C HIS A 219 16.46 5.74 -1.34
N PRO A 220 16.23 4.53 -0.79
CA PRO A 220 14.90 3.89 -0.81
C PRO A 220 13.83 4.69 -0.07
N GLY A 221 14.15 5.24 1.10
CA GLY A 221 13.19 5.99 1.92
C GLY A 221 12.73 7.28 1.29
N VAL A 222 13.63 8.05 0.67
CA VAL A 222 13.29 9.31 0.00
C VAL A 222 12.33 9.05 -1.16
N LEU A 223 12.62 8.06 -2.02
CA LEU A 223 11.77 7.71 -3.16
C LEU A 223 10.42 7.14 -2.72
N HIS A 224 10.42 6.26 -1.73
CA HIS A 224 9.22 5.60 -1.20
C HIS A 224 8.25 6.61 -0.58
N LEU A 225 8.75 7.46 0.33
CA LEU A 225 7.94 8.48 0.99
C LEU A 225 7.46 9.56 0.04
N HIS A 226 8.24 9.90 -0.99
CA HIS A 226 7.81 10.81 -2.04
C HIS A 226 6.59 10.26 -2.81
N ILE A 227 6.57 8.97 -3.16
CA ILE A 227 5.40 8.35 -3.78
C ILE A 227 4.18 8.49 -2.86
N HIS A 228 4.29 8.08 -1.61
CA HIS A 228 3.19 8.16 -0.64
C HIS A 228 2.69 9.58 -0.37
N LEU A 229 3.58 10.57 -0.40
CA LEU A 229 3.20 11.96 -0.16
C LEU A 229 2.43 12.56 -1.36
N ILE A 230 2.84 12.21 -2.58
CA ILE A 230 2.34 12.82 -3.82
C ILE A 230 1.17 12.06 -4.45
N GLU A 231 1.02 10.76 -4.18
CA GLU A 231 0.02 9.92 -4.85
C GLU A 231 -1.42 10.43 -4.75
N ALA A 232 -1.80 11.07 -3.64
CA ALA A 232 -3.12 11.64 -3.42
C ALA A 232 -3.28 13.08 -3.96
N SER A 233 -2.20 13.71 -4.45
CA SER A 233 -2.25 15.05 -5.02
C SER A 233 -2.94 15.10 -6.39
N LEU A 234 -3.22 16.31 -6.89
CA LEU A 234 -3.68 16.51 -8.27
C LEU A 234 -2.55 16.44 -9.31
N GLU A 235 -1.29 16.35 -8.86
CA GLU A 235 -0.08 16.30 -9.70
C GLU A 235 0.74 15.01 -9.45
N PRO A 236 0.14 13.80 -9.57
CA PRO A 236 0.82 12.55 -9.26
C PRO A 236 2.04 12.28 -10.14
N GLU A 237 2.11 12.89 -11.33
CA GLU A 237 3.26 12.82 -12.25
C GLU A 237 4.56 13.35 -11.64
N ARG A 238 4.52 14.20 -10.61
CA ARG A 238 5.71 14.66 -9.87
C ARG A 238 6.50 13.49 -9.29
N ALA A 239 5.81 12.41 -8.91
CA ALA A 239 6.44 11.22 -8.34
C ALA A 239 6.83 10.14 -9.38
N LEU A 240 6.68 10.38 -10.70
CA LEU A 240 7.08 9.42 -11.73
C LEU A 240 8.56 9.06 -11.65
N VAL A 241 9.44 10.04 -11.40
CA VAL A 241 10.88 9.80 -11.27
C VAL A 241 11.17 8.86 -10.11
N SER A 242 10.47 9.01 -8.99
CA SER A 242 10.58 8.11 -7.83
C SER A 242 10.02 6.72 -8.13
N ALA A 243 8.87 6.65 -8.81
CA ALA A 243 8.25 5.39 -9.21
C ALA A 243 9.16 4.58 -10.16
N ASP A 244 9.76 5.23 -11.15
CA ASP A 244 10.65 4.55 -12.10
C ASP A 244 11.99 4.11 -11.47
N ALA A 245 12.45 4.76 -10.38
CA ALA A 245 13.73 4.46 -9.73
C ALA A 245 13.62 3.51 -8.53
N LEU A 246 12.50 3.51 -7.81
CA LEU A 246 12.38 2.91 -6.49
C LEU A 246 12.67 1.38 -6.48
N GLU A 247 12.17 0.63 -7.47
CA GLU A 247 12.34 -0.83 -7.53
C GLU A 247 13.83 -1.24 -7.48
N ALA A 248 14.71 -0.46 -8.11
CA ALA A 248 16.14 -0.74 -8.15
C ALA A 248 16.84 -0.60 -6.79
N THR A 249 16.24 0.11 -5.84
CA THR A 249 16.86 0.39 -4.53
C THR A 249 16.79 -0.81 -3.57
N VAL A 250 15.68 -1.57 -3.60
CA VAL A 250 15.50 -2.81 -2.81
C VAL A 250 14.76 -3.85 -3.66
N PRO A 251 15.41 -4.40 -4.70
CA PRO A 251 14.74 -5.21 -5.73
C PRO A 251 14.13 -6.53 -5.22
N ILE A 252 14.53 -7.00 -4.03
CA ILE A 252 13.93 -8.17 -3.36
C ILE A 252 12.74 -7.80 -2.48
N GLY A 253 12.47 -6.51 -2.29
CA GLY A 253 11.38 -6.04 -1.42
C GLY A 253 10.06 -5.92 -2.18
N GLY A 254 9.14 -6.87 -2.01
CA GLY A 254 7.86 -6.88 -2.73
C GLY A 254 7.05 -5.59 -2.55
N HIS A 255 7.06 -4.99 -1.35
CA HIS A 255 6.43 -3.68 -1.13
C HIS A 255 7.09 -2.58 -1.98
N VAL A 256 8.42 -2.52 -1.99
CA VAL A 256 9.16 -1.54 -2.79
C VAL A 256 8.90 -1.71 -4.28
N VAL A 257 8.81 -2.96 -4.76
CA VAL A 257 8.46 -3.29 -6.15
C VAL A 257 7.01 -2.97 -6.49
N HIS A 258 6.09 -3.05 -5.53
CA HIS A 258 4.68 -2.69 -5.68
C HIS A 258 4.46 -1.18 -5.74
N MET A 259 5.18 -0.39 -4.94
CA MET A 259 4.94 1.04 -4.75
C MET A 259 4.86 1.91 -6.02
N PRO A 260 5.66 1.66 -7.08
CA PRO A 260 5.50 2.39 -8.34
C PRO A 260 4.09 2.37 -8.92
N ALA A 261 3.32 1.29 -8.65
CA ALA A 261 1.96 1.16 -9.17
C ALA A 261 1.02 2.25 -8.63
N HIS A 262 1.25 2.79 -7.45
CA HIS A 262 0.47 3.90 -6.87
C HIS A 262 0.47 5.11 -7.81
N ILE A 263 1.62 5.42 -8.39
CA ILE A 263 1.75 6.52 -9.36
C ILE A 263 1.30 6.07 -10.74
N TYR A 264 1.69 4.87 -11.20
CA TYR A 264 1.33 4.40 -12.53
C TYR A 264 -0.17 4.35 -12.78
N VAL A 265 -0.99 3.96 -11.81
CA VAL A 265 -2.46 3.99 -11.97
C VAL A 265 -3.00 5.41 -12.04
N ARG A 266 -2.39 6.35 -11.32
CA ARG A 266 -2.78 7.77 -11.31
C ARG A 266 -2.50 8.47 -12.65
N VAL A 267 -1.43 8.05 -13.34
CA VAL A 267 -0.99 8.66 -14.61
C VAL A 267 -1.35 7.80 -15.84
N GLY A 268 -2.22 6.80 -15.68
CA GLY A 268 -2.74 5.98 -16.78
C GLY A 268 -1.77 4.91 -17.32
N GLN A 269 -0.65 4.63 -16.63
CA GLN A 269 0.32 3.60 -17.03
C GLN A 269 -0.08 2.22 -16.45
N TYR A 270 -1.32 1.80 -16.71
CA TYR A 270 -1.91 0.59 -16.11
C TYR A 270 -1.12 -0.70 -16.39
N GLY A 271 -0.48 -0.82 -17.55
CA GLY A 271 0.37 -1.96 -17.89
C GLY A 271 1.55 -2.08 -16.93
N LYS A 272 2.27 -0.97 -16.66
CA LYS A 272 3.38 -0.95 -15.68
C LYS A 272 2.88 -1.28 -14.27
N ALA A 273 1.69 -0.80 -13.88
CA ALA A 273 1.11 -1.09 -12.59
C ALA A 273 0.81 -2.59 -12.41
N ILE A 274 0.29 -3.25 -13.43
CA ILE A 274 0.06 -4.70 -13.44
C ILE A 274 1.38 -5.45 -13.31
N ASP A 275 2.38 -5.11 -14.13
CA ASP A 275 3.68 -5.79 -14.17
C ASP A 275 4.43 -5.66 -12.85
N SER A 276 4.47 -4.47 -12.22
CA SER A 276 5.13 -4.27 -10.93
C SER A 276 4.46 -5.10 -9.82
N ASN A 277 3.13 -5.20 -9.82
CA ASN A 277 2.40 -6.00 -8.84
C ASN A 277 2.55 -7.52 -9.03
N ILE A 278 2.71 -7.98 -10.27
CA ILE A 278 3.05 -9.38 -10.55
C ILE A 278 4.46 -9.69 -10.03
N ARG A 279 5.44 -8.81 -10.31
CA ARG A 279 6.81 -8.95 -9.79
C ARG A 279 6.85 -8.89 -8.27
N SER A 280 6.12 -7.94 -7.66
CA SER A 280 6.02 -7.81 -6.20
C SER A 280 5.71 -9.13 -5.51
N GLN A 281 4.69 -9.86 -5.98
CA GLN A 281 4.34 -11.16 -5.42
C GLN A 281 5.45 -12.22 -5.58
N ALA A 282 6.16 -12.21 -6.71
CA ALA A 282 7.23 -13.16 -6.99
C ALA A 282 8.46 -12.89 -6.10
N VAL A 283 8.83 -11.62 -5.93
CA VAL A 283 9.99 -11.26 -5.09
C VAL A 283 9.72 -11.43 -3.61
N ASP A 284 8.48 -11.26 -3.14
CA ASP A 284 8.11 -11.57 -1.76
C ASP A 284 8.33 -13.05 -1.42
N LEU A 285 7.97 -13.95 -2.33
CA LEU A 285 8.22 -15.38 -2.16
C LEU A 285 9.73 -15.69 -2.14
N LEU A 286 10.48 -15.07 -3.04
CA LEU A 286 11.93 -15.21 -3.10
C LEU A 286 12.61 -14.63 -1.86
N PHE A 287 12.12 -13.51 -1.34
CA PHE A 287 12.59 -12.94 -0.08
C PHE A 287 12.40 -13.93 1.07
N ALA A 288 11.21 -14.52 1.19
CA ALA A 288 10.90 -15.49 2.23
C ALA A 288 11.78 -16.74 2.14
N GLU A 289 12.07 -17.22 0.92
CA GLU A 289 13.00 -18.33 0.68
C GLU A 289 14.43 -17.97 1.12
N ARG A 290 14.93 -16.79 0.76
CA ARG A 290 16.28 -16.34 1.11
C ARG A 290 16.44 -16.01 2.59
N TRP A 291 15.37 -15.49 3.22
CA TRP A 291 15.38 -15.28 4.67
C TRP A 291 15.44 -16.59 5.43
N GLY A 292 14.73 -17.63 4.96
CA GLY A 292 14.70 -18.96 5.56
C GLY A 292 14.04 -18.97 6.94
N ASP A 293 14.58 -19.80 7.84
CA ASP A 293 14.03 -20.06 9.17
C ASP A 293 14.58 -19.12 10.27
N TYR A 294 15.20 -18.00 9.88
CA TYR A 294 15.65 -17.02 10.88
C TYR A 294 14.47 -16.42 11.63
N PRO A 295 14.55 -16.34 12.97
CA PRO A 295 13.43 -15.88 13.78
C PRO A 295 13.14 -14.42 13.53
N LEU A 296 11.86 -14.08 13.43
CA LEU A 296 11.40 -12.70 13.32
C LEU A 296 10.78 -12.23 14.63
N PRO A 297 11.06 -11.01 15.07
CA PRO A 297 10.37 -10.42 16.20
C PRO A 297 8.89 -10.23 15.86
N ASN A 298 7.99 -10.60 16.77
CA ASN A 298 6.56 -10.36 16.60
C ASN A 298 6.25 -8.93 17.05
N LEU A 299 5.98 -8.06 16.07
CA LEU A 299 5.56 -6.68 16.33
C LEU A 299 4.04 -6.49 16.26
N GLY A 300 3.32 -7.56 15.90
CA GLY A 300 1.86 -7.53 15.78
C GLY A 300 1.30 -6.69 14.62
N THR A 301 2.11 -5.88 13.95
CA THR A 301 1.65 -4.97 12.90
C THR A 301 1.62 -5.59 11.52
N TYR A 302 2.71 -6.25 11.18
CA TYR A 302 2.90 -6.91 9.88
C TYR A 302 3.35 -8.33 10.14
N PRO A 303 2.48 -9.33 9.92
CA PRO A 303 2.77 -10.69 10.37
C PRO A 303 3.96 -11.32 9.68
N LEU A 304 4.09 -11.17 8.38
CA LEU A 304 5.23 -11.61 7.57
C LEU A 304 5.18 -10.86 6.26
N SER A 305 6.30 -10.27 5.84
CA SER A 305 6.41 -9.40 4.68
C SER A 305 5.81 -10.01 3.41
N HIS A 306 6.13 -11.28 3.11
CA HIS A 306 5.62 -11.98 1.91
C HIS A 306 4.10 -12.24 1.91
N ARG A 307 3.42 -12.06 3.05
CA ARG A 307 1.95 -12.22 3.16
C ARG A 307 1.22 -10.89 3.16
N MET A 308 1.92 -9.82 3.49
CA MET A 308 1.33 -8.51 3.72
C MET A 308 0.71 -7.93 2.44
N HIS A 309 1.43 -7.95 1.34
CA HIS A 309 1.04 -7.24 0.12
C HIS A 309 0.22 -8.07 -0.86
N ALA A 310 0.20 -9.39 -0.74
CA ALA A 310 -0.41 -10.25 -1.76
C ALA A 310 -1.89 -9.92 -2.07
N GLY A 311 -2.69 -9.52 -1.07
CA GLY A 311 -4.07 -9.06 -1.28
C GLY A 311 -4.15 -7.70 -1.95
N HIS A 312 -3.35 -6.76 -1.49
CA HIS A 312 -3.27 -5.39 -1.99
C HIS A 312 -2.72 -5.35 -3.43
N ALA A 313 -1.65 -6.08 -3.70
CA ALA A 313 -1.10 -6.22 -5.05
C ALA A 313 -2.12 -6.82 -6.04
N LEU A 314 -2.91 -7.82 -5.61
CA LEU A 314 -3.98 -8.37 -6.43
C LEU A 314 -5.09 -7.35 -6.71
N ASP A 315 -5.41 -6.48 -5.75
CA ASP A 315 -6.40 -5.43 -5.95
C ASP A 315 -5.91 -4.38 -6.97
N PHE A 316 -4.64 -4.01 -6.95
CA PHE A 316 -4.03 -3.16 -7.99
C PHE A 316 -4.08 -3.81 -9.37
N ILE A 317 -3.73 -5.11 -9.48
CA ILE A 317 -3.83 -5.85 -10.75
C ILE A 317 -5.28 -5.86 -11.25
N ARG A 318 -6.24 -6.17 -10.37
CA ARG A 318 -7.67 -6.17 -10.70
C ARG A 318 -8.12 -4.80 -11.20
N TYR A 319 -7.80 -3.73 -10.44
CA TYR A 319 -8.20 -2.36 -10.79
C TYR A 319 -7.60 -1.93 -12.12
N ALA A 320 -6.28 -1.98 -12.26
CA ALA A 320 -5.58 -1.57 -13.47
C ALA A 320 -6.03 -2.35 -14.71
N ALA A 321 -6.21 -3.68 -14.59
CA ALA A 321 -6.71 -4.53 -15.68
C ALA A 321 -8.18 -4.22 -16.02
N THR A 322 -9.01 -3.84 -15.03
CA THR A 322 -10.39 -3.43 -15.27
C THR A 322 -10.44 -2.15 -16.09
N VAL A 323 -9.67 -1.13 -15.71
CA VAL A 323 -9.62 0.15 -16.44
C VAL A 323 -9.06 -0.04 -17.85
N GLN A 324 -8.09 -0.95 -18.03
CA GLN A 324 -7.51 -1.31 -19.33
C GLN A 324 -8.46 -2.12 -20.22
N GLY A 325 -9.60 -2.60 -19.72
CA GLY A 325 -10.50 -3.49 -20.45
C GLY A 325 -9.99 -4.94 -20.56
N ASN A 326 -9.02 -5.34 -19.73
CA ASN A 326 -8.44 -6.69 -19.74
C ASN A 326 -9.21 -7.61 -18.78
N TYR A 327 -10.35 -8.15 -19.27
CA TYR A 327 -11.20 -9.06 -18.49
C TYR A 327 -10.45 -10.24 -17.88
N LYS A 328 -9.60 -10.91 -18.68
CA LYS A 328 -8.92 -12.13 -18.22
C LYS A 328 -8.10 -11.86 -16.97
N THR A 329 -7.25 -10.85 -17.02
CA THR A 329 -6.37 -10.48 -15.90
C THR A 329 -7.17 -9.95 -14.70
N ALA A 330 -8.17 -9.11 -14.94
CA ALA A 330 -9.03 -8.57 -13.87
C ALA A 330 -9.79 -9.68 -13.14
N ASN A 331 -10.41 -10.61 -13.88
CA ASN A 331 -11.18 -11.71 -13.31
C ASN A 331 -10.29 -12.73 -12.57
N GLU A 332 -9.11 -13.04 -13.09
CA GLU A 332 -8.14 -13.90 -12.41
C GLU A 332 -7.69 -13.28 -11.07
N ALA A 333 -7.31 -12.01 -11.07
CA ALA A 333 -6.92 -11.30 -9.85
C ALA A 333 -8.07 -11.26 -8.83
N ALA A 334 -9.28 -10.92 -9.25
CA ALA A 334 -10.46 -10.88 -8.39
C ALA A 334 -10.79 -12.24 -7.77
N ARG A 335 -10.73 -13.33 -8.54
CA ARG A 335 -10.93 -14.69 -8.02
C ARG A 335 -9.86 -15.09 -7.01
N ARG A 336 -8.61 -14.73 -7.26
CA ARG A 336 -7.50 -14.96 -6.31
C ARG A 336 -7.69 -14.14 -5.03
N MET A 337 -8.17 -12.90 -5.11
CA MET A 337 -8.54 -12.11 -3.92
C MET A 337 -9.60 -12.83 -3.10
N THR A 338 -10.72 -13.22 -3.72
CA THR A 338 -11.82 -13.92 -3.05
C THR A 338 -11.38 -15.23 -2.40
N SER A 339 -10.55 -16.03 -3.08
CA SER A 339 -10.08 -17.33 -2.55
C SER A 339 -9.18 -17.24 -1.31
N ARG A 340 -8.68 -16.05 -0.99
CA ARG A 340 -7.86 -15.81 0.21
C ARG A 340 -8.70 -15.49 1.45
N ILE A 341 -9.99 -15.23 1.27
CA ILE A 341 -10.87 -14.79 2.36
C ILE A 341 -11.44 -15.99 3.09
N THR A 342 -11.29 -15.99 4.41
CA THR A 342 -11.95 -16.91 5.32
C THR A 342 -13.21 -16.28 5.91
N ASP A 343 -14.12 -17.07 6.47
CA ASP A 343 -15.36 -16.56 7.09
C ASP A 343 -15.08 -15.48 8.15
N ASN A 344 -14.01 -15.64 8.94
CA ASN A 344 -13.62 -14.67 9.96
C ASN A 344 -13.08 -13.36 9.36
N ALA A 345 -12.55 -13.38 8.14
CA ALA A 345 -12.02 -12.21 7.47
C ALA A 345 -13.12 -11.35 6.81
N VAL A 346 -14.32 -11.89 6.59
CA VAL A 346 -15.47 -11.15 6.02
C VAL A 346 -15.90 -10.00 6.93
N ALA A 347 -15.78 -10.16 8.24
CA ALA A 347 -16.09 -9.12 9.21
C ALA A 347 -15.04 -7.98 9.26
N VAL A 348 -13.86 -8.16 8.62
CA VAL A 348 -12.78 -7.16 8.63
C VAL A 348 -12.87 -6.27 7.40
N ARG A 349 -12.46 -5.00 7.55
CA ARG A 349 -12.59 -3.94 6.53
C ARG A 349 -12.19 -4.36 5.11
N GLY A 350 -11.01 -4.97 4.92
CA GLY A 350 -10.50 -5.35 3.61
C GLY A 350 -11.15 -6.61 3.03
N GLY A 351 -11.62 -7.54 3.86
CA GLY A 351 -12.15 -8.82 3.42
C GLY A 351 -13.40 -8.69 2.54
N GLN A 352 -14.32 -7.81 2.91
CA GLN A 352 -15.57 -7.60 2.18
C GLN A 352 -15.32 -7.08 0.75
N LYS A 353 -14.41 -6.11 0.57
CA LYS A 353 -14.01 -5.60 -0.75
C LYS A 353 -13.42 -6.72 -1.62
N HIS A 354 -12.61 -7.58 -1.04
CA HIS A 354 -12.00 -8.69 -1.77
C HIS A 354 -13.03 -9.73 -2.24
N VAL A 355 -14.07 -10.00 -1.47
CA VAL A 355 -15.14 -10.92 -1.90
C VAL A 355 -15.98 -10.32 -3.02
N SER A 356 -16.39 -9.06 -2.88
CA SER A 356 -17.23 -8.38 -3.88
C SER A 356 -16.50 -8.10 -5.20
N ALA A 357 -15.17 -8.10 -5.19
CA ALA A 357 -14.36 -7.78 -6.37
C ALA A 357 -14.71 -8.65 -7.59
N ALA A 358 -14.93 -9.95 -7.41
CA ALA A 358 -15.30 -10.85 -8.50
C ALA A 358 -16.67 -10.50 -9.11
N TRP A 359 -17.65 -10.12 -8.28
CA TRP A 359 -18.98 -9.74 -8.75
C TRP A 359 -18.94 -8.44 -9.57
N LEU A 360 -18.19 -7.46 -9.07
CA LEU A 360 -18.05 -6.16 -9.74
C LEU A 360 -17.29 -6.28 -11.06
N VAL A 361 -16.25 -7.12 -11.12
CA VAL A 361 -15.56 -7.41 -12.39
C VAL A 361 -16.52 -8.02 -13.41
N LEU A 362 -17.32 -9.02 -13.03
CA LEU A 362 -18.30 -9.62 -13.92
C LEU A 362 -19.34 -8.59 -14.40
N LYS A 363 -19.83 -7.71 -13.51
CA LYS A 363 -20.73 -6.61 -13.85
C LYS A 363 -20.10 -5.66 -14.86
N ILE A 364 -18.91 -5.15 -14.60
CA ILE A 364 -18.22 -4.16 -15.44
C ILE A 364 -17.98 -4.71 -16.86
N PHE A 365 -17.64 -5.99 -16.96
CA PHE A 365 -17.40 -6.65 -18.26
C PHE A 365 -18.65 -7.28 -18.89
N GLY A 366 -19.84 -7.04 -18.35
CA GLY A 366 -21.11 -7.54 -18.91
C GLY A 366 -21.25 -9.06 -18.92
N LYS A 367 -20.61 -9.76 -17.96
CA LYS A 367 -20.65 -11.23 -17.85
C LYS A 367 -21.91 -11.67 -17.07
N TRP A 368 -23.06 -11.27 -17.58
CA TRP A 368 -24.35 -11.36 -16.89
C TRP A 368 -24.76 -12.79 -16.56
N ASP A 369 -24.57 -13.73 -17.47
CA ASP A 369 -24.92 -15.14 -17.24
C ASP A 369 -24.03 -15.79 -16.19
N GLU A 370 -22.72 -15.46 -16.21
CA GLU A 370 -21.79 -15.90 -15.17
C GLU A 370 -22.19 -15.32 -13.81
N LEU A 371 -22.54 -14.03 -13.74
CA LEU A 371 -22.93 -13.35 -12.52
C LEU A 371 -24.22 -13.95 -11.93
N LEU A 372 -25.24 -14.16 -12.76
CA LEU A 372 -26.53 -14.76 -12.35
C LEU A 372 -26.41 -16.21 -11.92
N ALA A 373 -25.37 -16.92 -12.33
CA ALA A 373 -25.10 -18.30 -11.92
C ALA A 373 -24.36 -18.42 -10.57
N ILE A 374 -23.86 -17.31 -10.00
CA ILE A 374 -23.14 -17.33 -8.73
C ILE A 374 -24.10 -17.55 -7.57
N THR A 375 -23.74 -18.46 -6.67
CA THR A 375 -24.26 -18.51 -5.31
C THR A 375 -23.18 -17.92 -4.40
N PRO A 376 -23.38 -16.74 -3.80
CA PRO A 376 -22.38 -16.11 -2.97
C PRO A 376 -22.01 -16.97 -1.76
N ALA A 377 -20.72 -17.21 -1.55
CA ALA A 377 -20.24 -17.97 -0.38
C ALA A 377 -20.33 -17.16 0.91
N HIS A 378 -20.29 -15.84 0.81
CA HIS A 378 -20.29 -14.92 1.95
C HIS A 378 -21.38 -13.87 1.77
N GLN A 379 -22.24 -13.75 2.75
CA GLN A 379 -23.34 -12.78 2.85
C GLN A 379 -23.57 -12.42 4.33
N GLY A 380 -24.51 -11.51 4.60
CA GLY A 380 -24.98 -11.21 5.96
C GLY A 380 -24.36 -9.95 6.56
N THR A 381 -23.57 -9.21 5.79
CA THR A 381 -23.23 -7.82 6.15
C THR A 381 -23.92 -6.84 5.21
N PRO A 382 -24.27 -5.64 5.67
CA PRO A 382 -24.92 -4.64 4.81
C PRO A 382 -24.16 -4.40 3.50
N TYR A 383 -22.84 -4.28 3.57
CA TYR A 383 -22.00 -4.06 2.38
C TYR A 383 -22.11 -5.22 1.38
N MET A 384 -21.92 -6.47 1.84
CA MET A 384 -21.96 -7.63 0.97
C MET A 384 -23.32 -7.82 0.31
N ASP A 385 -24.39 -7.72 1.10
CA ASP A 385 -25.77 -7.91 0.62
C ASP A 385 -26.19 -6.78 -0.32
N GLY A 386 -25.77 -5.55 -0.04
CA GLY A 386 -26.05 -4.38 -0.87
C GLY A 386 -25.30 -4.42 -2.22
N ILE A 387 -24.00 -4.69 -2.21
CA ILE A 387 -23.20 -4.81 -3.47
C ILE A 387 -23.66 -6.01 -4.31
N TRP A 388 -24.06 -7.10 -3.67
CA TRP A 388 -24.66 -8.22 -4.38
C TRP A 388 -25.97 -7.81 -5.06
N SER A 389 -26.85 -7.07 -4.36
CA SER A 389 -28.10 -6.55 -4.92
C SER A 389 -27.84 -5.57 -6.08
N TYR A 390 -26.81 -4.71 -5.97
CA TYR A 390 -26.35 -3.85 -7.06
C TYR A 390 -25.99 -4.65 -8.31
N ALA A 391 -25.10 -5.64 -8.14
CA ALA A 391 -24.64 -6.46 -9.26
C ALA A 391 -25.76 -7.27 -9.92
N LEU A 392 -26.65 -7.88 -9.09
CA LEU A 392 -27.83 -8.61 -9.60
C LEU A 392 -28.83 -7.68 -10.31
N GLY A 393 -29.07 -6.49 -9.75
CA GLY A 393 -29.96 -5.49 -10.35
C GLY A 393 -29.53 -5.13 -11.76
N SER A 394 -28.25 -4.81 -11.95
CA SER A 394 -27.67 -4.52 -13.27
C SER A 394 -27.74 -5.74 -14.20
N ALA A 395 -27.50 -6.96 -13.69
CA ALA A 395 -27.59 -8.17 -14.51
C ALA A 395 -29.02 -8.46 -14.99
N HIS A 396 -30.01 -8.33 -14.11
CA HIS A 396 -31.44 -8.46 -14.48
C HIS A 396 -31.85 -7.40 -15.50
N LEU A 397 -31.42 -6.16 -15.31
CA LEU A 397 -31.69 -5.06 -16.24
C LEU A 397 -31.13 -5.37 -17.63
N ALA A 398 -29.86 -5.79 -17.70
CA ALA A 398 -29.21 -6.15 -18.97
C ALA A 398 -29.86 -7.36 -19.68
N LYS A 399 -30.52 -8.25 -18.93
CA LYS A 399 -31.31 -9.37 -19.46
C LYS A 399 -32.76 -8.99 -19.76
N GLY A 400 -33.15 -7.72 -19.67
CA GLY A 400 -34.52 -7.24 -19.94
C GLY A 400 -35.52 -7.53 -18.82
N ASN A 401 -35.10 -8.01 -17.66
CA ASN A 401 -35.97 -8.31 -16.52
C ASN A 401 -36.10 -7.09 -15.59
N MET A 402 -36.85 -6.08 -16.07
CA MET A 402 -37.05 -4.81 -15.33
C MET A 402 -37.66 -5.04 -13.93
N SER A 403 -38.61 -5.98 -13.80
CA SER A 403 -39.26 -6.24 -12.50
C SER A 403 -38.26 -6.75 -11.47
N ALA A 404 -37.38 -7.67 -11.82
CA ALA A 404 -36.33 -8.15 -10.92
C ALA A 404 -35.27 -7.08 -10.62
N ALA A 405 -34.91 -6.26 -11.60
CA ALA A 405 -33.99 -5.13 -11.39
C ALA A 405 -34.56 -4.14 -10.36
N LEU A 406 -35.81 -3.76 -10.47
CA LEU A 406 -36.52 -2.88 -9.52
C LEU A 406 -36.58 -3.50 -8.10
N GLN A 407 -36.79 -4.80 -7.98
CA GLN A 407 -36.75 -5.51 -6.69
C GLN A 407 -35.37 -5.41 -6.03
N GLN A 408 -34.29 -5.60 -6.82
CA GLN A 408 -32.92 -5.47 -6.31
C GLN A 408 -32.60 -4.02 -5.92
N ALA A 409 -33.04 -3.03 -6.68
CA ALA A 409 -32.89 -1.62 -6.36
C ALA A 409 -33.62 -1.25 -5.04
N ALA A 410 -34.84 -1.73 -4.83
CA ALA A 410 -35.59 -1.52 -3.60
C ALA A 410 -34.86 -2.13 -2.39
N LYS A 411 -34.35 -3.38 -2.53
CA LYS A 411 -33.57 -4.06 -1.48
C LYS A 411 -32.27 -3.30 -1.18
N LEU A 412 -31.54 -2.86 -2.20
CA LEU A 412 -30.31 -2.08 -2.04
C LEU A 412 -30.58 -0.76 -1.30
N ASN A 413 -31.65 -0.04 -1.67
CA ASN A 413 -32.04 1.20 -1.00
C ASN A 413 -32.41 0.98 0.48
N GLU A 414 -33.07 -0.12 0.82
CA GLU A 414 -33.37 -0.49 2.20
C GLU A 414 -32.08 -0.72 2.99
N ILE A 415 -31.14 -1.53 2.44
CA ILE A 415 -29.86 -1.83 3.07
C ILE A 415 -29.00 -0.58 3.25
N ALA A 416 -28.93 0.29 2.22
CA ALA A 416 -28.13 1.52 2.26
C ALA A 416 -28.57 2.50 3.34
N ARG A 417 -29.85 2.46 3.73
CA ARG A 417 -30.44 3.31 4.79
C ARG A 417 -30.49 2.64 6.17
N ALA A 418 -30.05 1.38 6.25
CA ALA A 418 -30.09 0.66 7.51
C ALA A 418 -29.12 1.28 8.54
N PRO A 419 -29.54 1.47 9.82
CA PRO A 419 -28.69 2.12 10.82
C PRO A 419 -27.35 1.43 11.06
N ASN A 420 -27.29 0.11 10.87
CA ASN A 420 -26.10 -0.68 11.05
C ASN A 420 -25.14 -0.65 9.84
N ALA A 421 -25.47 0.02 8.75
CA ALA A 421 -24.57 0.14 7.59
C ALA A 421 -23.27 0.87 7.96
N ASP A 422 -23.34 1.85 8.87
CA ASP A 422 -22.19 2.63 9.33
C ASP A 422 -21.29 1.90 10.34
N GLU A 423 -21.72 0.74 10.86
CA GLU A 423 -20.87 -0.12 11.68
C GLU A 423 -19.76 -0.78 10.86
N TYR A 424 -19.92 -0.81 9.53
CA TYR A 424 -18.98 -1.44 8.60
C TYR A 424 -18.25 -0.40 7.76
N ARG A 425 -17.05 -0.75 7.33
CA ARG A 425 -16.23 0.07 6.44
C ARG A 425 -15.66 -0.77 5.31
N VAL A 426 -15.48 -0.13 4.17
CA VAL A 426 -14.79 -0.67 3.00
C VAL A 426 -13.51 0.16 2.83
N GLY A 427 -12.36 -0.41 3.14
CA GLY A 427 -11.15 0.39 3.22
C GLY A 427 -11.30 1.56 4.21
N ALA A 428 -11.17 2.77 3.74
CA ALA A 428 -11.35 4.00 4.52
C ALA A 428 -12.80 4.54 4.49
N THR A 429 -13.65 4.05 3.57
CA THR A 429 -14.98 4.58 3.32
C THR A 429 -16.06 3.90 4.18
N PRO A 430 -17.02 4.62 4.79
CA PRO A 430 -18.20 4.01 5.41
C PRO A 430 -18.99 3.17 4.41
N ALA A 431 -19.45 2.00 4.83
CA ALA A 431 -20.21 1.14 3.93
C ALA A 431 -21.50 1.78 3.45
N SER A 432 -22.17 2.59 4.29
CA SER A 432 -23.35 3.35 3.90
C SER A 432 -23.12 4.27 2.70
N ALA A 433 -21.99 4.97 2.65
CA ALA A 433 -21.63 5.84 1.54
C ALA A 433 -21.45 5.05 0.23
N VAL A 434 -20.73 3.93 0.29
CA VAL A 434 -20.55 3.05 -0.89
C VAL A 434 -21.87 2.45 -1.36
N LEU A 435 -22.77 2.09 -0.44
CA LEU A 435 -24.08 1.54 -0.77
C LEU A 435 -25.04 2.59 -1.34
N GLN A 436 -25.00 3.83 -0.85
CA GLN A 436 -25.77 4.94 -1.43
C GLN A 436 -25.30 5.26 -2.84
N LEU A 437 -23.97 5.28 -3.06
CA LEU A 437 -23.40 5.45 -4.38
C LEU A 437 -23.87 4.31 -5.33
N ALA A 438 -23.83 3.07 -4.88
CA ALA A 438 -24.33 1.92 -5.64
C ALA A 438 -25.83 2.03 -5.95
N ALA A 439 -26.63 2.54 -5.00
CA ALA A 439 -28.08 2.73 -5.17
C ALA A 439 -28.38 3.77 -6.26
N PHE A 440 -27.75 4.93 -6.22
CA PHE A 440 -27.86 5.94 -7.28
C PHE A 440 -27.34 5.44 -8.64
N GLY A 441 -26.24 4.64 -8.62
CA GLY A 441 -25.73 4.01 -9.82
C GLY A 441 -26.76 3.08 -10.48
N LEU A 442 -27.38 2.19 -9.72
CA LEU A 442 -28.42 1.27 -10.23
C LEU A 442 -29.69 2.01 -10.65
N GLU A 443 -30.09 3.05 -9.91
CA GLU A 443 -31.21 3.93 -10.28
C GLU A 443 -30.97 4.58 -11.65
N GLY A 444 -29.78 5.15 -11.86
CA GLY A 444 -29.40 5.75 -13.13
C GLY A 444 -29.41 4.74 -14.28
N GLU A 445 -28.93 3.50 -14.06
CA GLU A 445 -29.00 2.42 -15.06
C GLU A 445 -30.47 2.07 -15.41
N ILE A 446 -31.36 2.00 -14.42
CA ILE A 446 -32.78 1.69 -14.60
C ILE A 446 -33.48 2.82 -15.37
N LEU A 447 -33.27 4.08 -14.97
CA LEU A 447 -33.84 5.25 -15.64
C LEU A 447 -33.38 5.37 -17.08
N THR A 448 -32.10 5.10 -17.34
CA THR A 448 -31.55 5.00 -18.72
C THR A 448 -32.32 3.97 -19.54
N ALA A 449 -32.57 2.78 -19.00
CA ALA A 449 -33.31 1.72 -19.70
C ALA A 449 -34.80 2.04 -19.89
N GLN A 450 -35.37 2.91 -19.06
CA GLN A 450 -36.72 3.42 -19.19
C GLN A 450 -36.85 4.59 -20.19
N GLY A 451 -35.71 5.14 -20.65
CA GLY A 451 -35.66 6.31 -21.52
C GLY A 451 -35.76 7.66 -20.81
N ASP A 452 -35.74 7.66 -19.48
CA ASP A 452 -35.68 8.89 -18.67
C ASP A 452 -34.20 9.31 -18.50
N LEU A 453 -33.64 9.93 -19.55
CA LEU A 453 -32.23 10.37 -19.53
C LEU A 453 -31.98 11.51 -18.53
N SER A 454 -32.98 12.41 -18.35
CA SER A 454 -32.87 13.50 -17.38
C SER A 454 -32.74 12.95 -15.94
N GLY A 455 -33.63 12.03 -15.56
CA GLY A 455 -33.56 11.36 -14.26
C GLY A 455 -32.28 10.54 -14.09
N ALA A 456 -31.81 9.87 -15.13
CA ALA A 456 -30.57 9.09 -15.11
C ALA A 456 -29.35 9.99 -14.83
N ILE A 457 -29.26 11.16 -15.50
CA ILE A 457 -28.19 12.14 -15.31
C ILE A 457 -28.18 12.65 -13.86
N GLU A 458 -29.35 12.95 -13.28
CA GLU A 458 -29.44 13.40 -11.88
C GLU A 458 -29.00 12.31 -10.89
N ALA A 459 -29.40 11.06 -11.12
CA ALA A 459 -28.98 9.93 -10.30
C ALA A 459 -27.45 9.71 -10.37
N PHE A 460 -26.88 9.74 -11.57
CA PHE A 460 -25.42 9.59 -11.72
C PHE A 460 -24.64 10.79 -11.14
N ARG A 461 -25.15 12.02 -11.23
CA ARG A 461 -24.56 13.19 -10.55
C ARG A 461 -24.55 13.01 -9.03
N SER A 462 -25.64 12.47 -8.47
CA SER A 462 -25.70 12.17 -7.04
C SER A 462 -24.69 11.11 -6.64
N ALA A 463 -24.50 10.09 -7.47
CA ALA A 463 -23.46 9.07 -7.25
C ALA A 463 -22.03 9.65 -7.33
N VAL A 464 -21.76 10.53 -8.30
CA VAL A 464 -20.46 11.24 -8.44
C VAL A 464 -20.21 12.12 -7.22
N ALA A 465 -21.21 12.86 -6.75
CA ALA A 465 -21.07 13.72 -5.56
C ALA A 465 -20.70 12.94 -4.30
N ILE A 466 -21.19 11.70 -4.13
CA ILE A 466 -20.79 10.81 -3.03
C ILE A 466 -19.37 10.29 -3.26
N GLU A 467 -19.05 9.90 -4.49
CA GLU A 467 -17.71 9.41 -4.84
C GLU A 467 -16.63 10.45 -4.53
N ASP A 468 -16.88 11.73 -4.85
CA ASP A 468 -15.96 12.86 -4.62
C ASP A 468 -15.77 13.19 -3.14
N GLN A 469 -16.71 12.84 -2.27
CA GLN A 469 -16.59 13.05 -0.82
C GLN A 469 -15.78 11.93 -0.14
N ASN A 470 -15.52 10.83 -0.82
CA ASN A 470 -14.73 9.75 -0.25
C ASN A 470 -13.26 10.14 -0.16
N ASN A 471 -12.62 9.74 0.95
CA ASN A 471 -11.18 9.91 1.09
C ASN A 471 -10.44 9.14 0.00
N TYR A 472 -9.28 9.64 -0.36
CA TYR A 472 -8.35 8.91 -1.24
C TYR A 472 -8.03 7.52 -0.66
N THR A 473 -8.10 6.50 -1.52
CA THR A 473 -7.71 5.12 -1.24
C THR A 473 -7.10 4.48 -2.49
N GLU A 474 -6.19 3.55 -2.29
CA GLU A 474 -5.53 2.85 -3.38
C GLU A 474 -5.68 1.31 -3.29
N PRO A 475 -6.19 0.67 -4.33
CA PRO A 475 -7.05 1.28 -5.36
C PRO A 475 -8.34 1.84 -4.77
N PRO A 476 -9.08 2.69 -5.50
CA PRO A 476 -10.34 3.27 -5.02
C PRO A 476 -11.30 2.22 -4.44
N ASP A 477 -12.01 2.57 -3.37
CA ASP A 477 -13.00 1.68 -2.74
C ASP A 477 -14.20 1.41 -3.64
N TRP A 478 -14.48 2.30 -4.60
CA TRP A 478 -15.45 2.08 -5.67
C TRP A 478 -14.78 1.51 -6.93
N ALA A 479 -15.38 0.49 -7.53
CA ALA A 479 -14.73 -0.35 -8.55
C ALA A 479 -14.61 0.31 -9.94
N GLN A 480 -15.49 1.27 -10.27
CA GLN A 480 -15.52 1.96 -11.56
C GLN A 480 -16.05 3.37 -11.37
N PRO A 481 -15.33 4.42 -11.82
CA PRO A 481 -15.75 5.81 -11.64
C PRO A 481 -17.17 6.06 -12.16
N MET A 482 -18.01 6.67 -11.32
CA MET A 482 -19.41 7.01 -11.71
C MET A 482 -19.47 8.06 -12.80
N ARG A 483 -18.38 8.82 -12.99
CA ARG A 483 -18.22 9.74 -14.10
C ARG A 483 -18.29 9.04 -15.46
N HIS A 484 -17.91 7.77 -15.58
CA HIS A 484 -18.06 7.01 -16.82
C HIS A 484 -19.54 6.79 -17.17
N TYR A 485 -20.40 6.55 -16.15
CA TYR A 485 -21.83 6.38 -16.35
C TYR A 485 -22.51 7.74 -16.65
N LEU A 486 -22.11 8.78 -15.91
CA LEU A 486 -22.63 10.13 -16.14
C LEU A 486 -22.28 10.64 -17.54
N GLY A 487 -21.02 10.49 -17.97
CA GLY A 487 -20.57 10.88 -19.30
C GLY A 487 -21.33 10.14 -20.41
N ALA A 488 -21.55 8.83 -20.24
CA ALA A 488 -22.35 8.03 -21.17
C ALA A 488 -23.82 8.49 -21.23
N ALA A 489 -24.43 8.81 -20.10
CA ALA A 489 -25.81 9.33 -20.05
C ALA A 489 -25.91 10.70 -20.73
N LEU A 490 -24.95 11.59 -20.51
CA LEU A 490 -24.88 12.93 -21.14
C LEU A 490 -24.68 12.80 -22.66
N LEU A 491 -23.88 11.87 -23.14
CA LEU A 491 -23.73 11.60 -24.58
C LEU A 491 -25.04 11.11 -25.19
N ASN A 492 -25.76 10.22 -24.49
CA ASN A 492 -27.06 9.72 -24.95
C ASN A 492 -28.14 10.83 -24.97
N ASP A 493 -27.98 11.87 -24.14
CA ASP A 493 -28.87 13.04 -24.08
C ASP A 493 -28.40 14.19 -24.99
N ASP A 494 -27.52 13.91 -25.94
CA ASP A 494 -26.95 14.87 -26.92
C ASP A 494 -26.25 16.08 -26.26
N GLN A 495 -25.57 15.83 -25.13
CA GLN A 495 -24.80 16.82 -24.38
C GLN A 495 -23.27 16.52 -24.40
N PRO A 496 -22.61 16.46 -25.58
CA PRO A 496 -21.21 16.02 -25.66
C PRO A 496 -20.22 16.94 -24.92
N GLY A 497 -20.46 18.25 -24.90
CA GLY A 497 -19.62 19.20 -24.18
C GLY A 497 -19.69 19.01 -22.65
N ALA A 498 -20.85 18.65 -22.12
CA ALA A 498 -20.98 18.32 -20.69
C ALA A 498 -20.36 16.95 -20.37
N ALA A 499 -20.45 15.99 -21.28
CA ALA A 499 -19.82 14.68 -21.13
C ALA A 499 -18.28 14.77 -21.14
N GLU A 500 -17.70 15.65 -21.98
CA GLU A 500 -16.26 15.91 -22.01
C GLU A 500 -15.75 16.59 -20.71
N ALA A 501 -16.59 17.41 -20.09
CA ALA A 501 -16.25 18.13 -18.85
C ALA A 501 -16.31 17.25 -17.58
N VAL A 502 -16.92 16.08 -17.66
CA VAL A 502 -17.07 15.13 -16.54
C VAL A 502 -15.91 14.15 -16.48
#